data_b28ebd3e6752e11998b6fb44da8e8889
#
_entry.id   b28ebd3e6752e11998b6fb44da8e8889
#
_cell.length_a   1.000
_cell.length_b   1.000
_cell.length_c   1.000
_cell.angle_alpha   90.00
_cell.angle_beta   90.00
_cell.angle_gamma   90.00
#
_symmetry.space_group_name_H-M   'P 1'
#
loop_
_entity.id
_entity.type
_entity.pdbx_description
1 polymer ?
#
loop_
_entity_poly.entity_id
_entity_poly.type
_entity_poly.pdbx_seq_one_letter_code
_entity_poly.pdbx_strand_id
1 'polypeptide(L)'
;MGKISKDIDLGGVGRDNYICDKATDDIVIFGSSRAEHHYNTQMMSDTIGVPCYNCDEEGCGIILAYGRLLMMLERYHPQTIIYDITPDFDYLKGKDNHQYLYRLKQHYNRPGIDSIFWDIDPKEKYKMISGMYRHNSSFLQNLIVYLLHISTEPGIRGFIPLNNEMDPMKTRGKNFIADDSRKGYMYDPLKLSYINKFTHKAKDMNLVFGISPMWYKQDSLVFEPIKKYVWKDRYS
;
A
#
# COMPACT_ATOMS: atom_id res chain seq x y z
N MET A 1 -8.80 -13.09 20.89
CA MET A 1 -8.68 -12.82 19.45
C MET A 1 -7.46 -11.95 19.12
N GLY A 2 -7.28 -10.79 19.73
CA GLY A 2 -6.12 -9.91 19.43
C GLY A 2 -4.73 -10.50 19.74
N LYS A 3 -4.64 -11.55 20.53
CA LYS A 3 -3.36 -12.21 20.82
C LYS A 3 -2.94 -13.13 19.68
N ILE A 4 -3.85 -13.91 19.11
CA ILE A 4 -3.56 -14.82 17.98
C ILE A 4 -3.09 -14.04 16.75
N SER A 5 -3.72 -12.92 16.40
CA SER A 5 -3.31 -12.14 15.22
C SER A 5 -1.93 -11.48 15.38
N LYS A 6 -1.49 -11.18 16.59
CA LYS A 6 -0.15 -10.62 16.87
C LYS A 6 0.98 -11.65 16.73
N ASP A 7 0.67 -12.92 16.91
CA ASP A 7 1.66 -14.00 16.85
C ASP A 7 1.79 -14.60 15.43
N ILE A 8 1.05 -14.06 14.44
CA ILE A 8 1.12 -14.51 13.05
C ILE A 8 2.26 -13.79 12.34
N ASP A 9 3.24 -14.56 11.85
CA ASP A 9 4.36 -14.07 11.05
C ASP A 9 4.20 -14.35 9.55
N LEU A 10 3.08 -14.95 9.12
CA LEU A 10 2.82 -15.41 7.77
C LEU A 10 1.67 -14.66 7.10
N GLY A 11 1.71 -14.59 5.77
CA GLY A 11 0.68 -13.94 4.95
C GLY A 11 0.59 -12.44 5.19
N GLY A 12 -0.50 -11.84 4.74
CA GLY A 12 -0.70 -10.40 4.84
C GLY A 12 -0.83 -9.88 6.27
N VAL A 13 -1.30 -10.72 7.23
CA VAL A 13 -1.33 -10.35 8.66
C VAL A 13 0.09 -10.31 9.22
N GLY A 14 0.92 -11.27 8.88
CA GLY A 14 2.33 -11.28 9.26
C GLY A 14 3.08 -10.07 8.69
N ARG A 15 2.79 -9.70 7.43
CA ARG A 15 3.31 -8.48 6.81
C ARG A 15 2.91 -7.23 7.59
N ASP A 16 1.62 -7.09 7.91
CA ASP A 16 1.14 -5.95 8.70
C ASP A 16 1.78 -5.91 10.10
N ASN A 17 1.90 -7.05 10.78
CA ASN A 17 2.58 -7.15 12.07
C ASN A 17 4.07 -6.77 11.97
N TYR A 18 4.76 -7.20 10.89
CA TYR A 18 6.13 -6.80 10.66
C TYR A 18 6.25 -5.28 10.48
N ILE A 19 5.48 -4.71 9.53
CA ILE A 19 5.49 -3.28 9.22
C ILE A 19 5.20 -2.45 10.48
N CYS A 20 4.17 -2.85 11.23
CA CYS A 20 3.68 -2.06 12.37
C CYS A 20 4.52 -2.23 13.64
N ASP A 21 5.04 -3.43 13.90
CA ASP A 21 5.60 -3.77 15.21
C ASP A 21 7.09 -4.14 15.18
N LYS A 22 7.66 -4.51 14.02
CA LYS A 22 9.02 -5.06 13.93
C LYS A 22 9.96 -4.31 12.99
N ALA A 23 9.46 -3.75 11.87
CA ALA A 23 10.29 -3.13 10.84
C ALA A 23 11.21 -2.04 11.40
N THR A 24 12.44 -2.01 10.91
CA THR A 24 13.48 -1.01 11.21
C THR A 24 14.28 -0.67 9.96
N ASP A 25 13.68 -0.91 8.79
CA ASP A 25 14.34 -0.78 7.50
C ASP A 25 14.56 0.69 7.15
N ASP A 26 15.75 1.02 6.61
CA ASP A 26 16.11 2.39 6.24
C ASP A 26 15.35 2.86 5.00
N ILE A 27 15.07 1.94 4.09
CA ILE A 27 14.30 2.21 2.87
C ILE A 27 13.03 1.38 2.88
N VAL A 28 11.89 2.04 2.79
CA VAL A 28 10.58 1.39 2.69
C VAL A 28 9.89 1.77 1.39
N ILE A 29 9.18 0.81 0.81
CA ILE A 29 8.49 0.99 -0.46
C ILE A 29 7.00 0.87 -0.22
N PHE A 30 6.23 1.82 -0.75
CA PHE A 30 4.78 1.85 -0.75
C PHE A 30 4.24 1.98 -2.18
N GLY A 31 3.05 1.44 -2.44
CA GLY A 31 2.37 1.50 -3.74
C GLY A 31 1.21 0.51 -3.83
N SER A 32 1.22 -0.33 -4.86
CA SER A 32 0.21 -1.37 -5.08
C SER A 32 0.87 -2.64 -5.64
N SER A 33 0.11 -3.52 -6.32
CA SER A 33 0.62 -4.77 -6.92
C SER A 33 1.89 -4.58 -7.76
N ARG A 34 2.03 -3.45 -8.46
CA ARG A 34 3.25 -3.18 -9.24
C ARG A 34 4.46 -3.03 -8.33
N ALA A 35 4.34 -2.27 -7.26
CA ALA A 35 5.43 -2.13 -6.32
C ALA A 35 5.76 -3.47 -5.65
N GLU A 36 4.74 -4.24 -5.25
CA GLU A 36 4.91 -5.56 -4.64
C GLU A 36 5.74 -6.52 -5.51
N HIS A 37 5.56 -6.45 -6.84
CA HIS A 37 6.19 -7.38 -7.78
C HIS A 37 7.41 -6.82 -8.52
N HIS A 38 7.66 -5.50 -8.50
CA HIS A 38 8.76 -4.90 -9.24
C HIS A 38 9.96 -4.51 -8.37
N TYR A 39 9.75 -4.21 -7.08
CA TYR A 39 10.85 -3.81 -6.20
C TYR A 39 11.36 -5.01 -5.40
N ASN A 40 12.42 -5.65 -5.92
CA ASN A 40 13.10 -6.73 -5.20
C ASN A 40 13.95 -6.15 -4.08
N THR A 41 13.37 -6.06 -2.89
CA THR A 41 13.98 -5.45 -1.72
C THR A 41 15.17 -6.22 -1.16
N GLN A 42 15.26 -7.54 -1.40
CA GLN A 42 16.47 -8.28 -1.06
C GLN A 42 17.64 -7.85 -1.95
N MET A 43 17.43 -7.82 -3.28
CA MET A 43 18.45 -7.36 -4.22
C MET A 43 18.85 -5.90 -3.94
N MET A 44 17.88 -5.03 -3.64
CA MET A 44 18.15 -3.65 -3.26
C MET A 44 19.02 -3.57 -2.01
N SER A 45 18.66 -4.29 -0.95
CA SER A 45 19.42 -4.33 0.29
C SER A 45 20.86 -4.80 0.08
N ASP A 46 21.03 -5.87 -0.71
CA ASP A 46 22.36 -6.43 -1.00
C ASP A 46 23.22 -5.49 -1.85
N THR A 47 22.58 -4.70 -2.75
CA THR A 47 23.30 -3.80 -3.65
C THR A 47 23.64 -2.47 -2.98
N ILE A 48 22.72 -1.91 -2.21
CA ILE A 48 22.88 -0.59 -1.58
C ILE A 48 23.59 -0.69 -0.23
N GLY A 49 23.53 -1.86 0.41
CA GLY A 49 24.12 -2.10 1.72
C GLY A 49 23.28 -1.58 2.90
N VAL A 50 22.00 -1.26 2.67
CA VAL A 50 21.07 -0.83 3.73
C VAL A 50 19.78 -1.65 3.68
N PRO A 51 19.12 -1.87 4.83
CA PRO A 51 17.89 -2.65 4.89
C PRO A 51 16.77 -1.99 4.10
N CYS A 52 16.13 -2.77 3.21
CA CYS A 52 14.96 -2.36 2.43
C CYS A 52 13.78 -3.28 2.71
N TYR A 53 12.57 -2.74 2.77
CA TYR A 53 11.34 -3.53 2.91
C TYR A 53 10.23 -3.03 2.00
N ASN A 54 9.50 -3.96 1.39
CA ASN A 54 8.35 -3.66 0.55
C ASN A 54 7.06 -3.77 1.39
N CYS A 55 6.43 -2.60 1.63
CA CYS A 55 5.21 -2.47 2.44
C CYS A 55 3.93 -2.62 1.62
N ASP A 56 4.03 -3.04 0.36
CA ASP A 56 2.92 -3.05 -0.57
C ASP A 56 2.04 -4.29 -0.48
N GLU A 57 0.89 -4.19 -1.14
CA GLU A 57 -0.06 -5.29 -1.27
C GLU A 57 -0.91 -5.10 -2.51
N GLU A 58 -1.19 -6.22 -3.20
CA GLU A 58 -2.04 -6.23 -4.38
C GLU A 58 -3.43 -5.61 -4.09
N GLY A 59 -3.91 -4.78 -5.02
CA GLY A 59 -5.21 -4.12 -4.90
C GLY A 59 -5.28 -2.97 -3.89
N CYS A 60 -4.17 -2.58 -3.29
CA CYS A 60 -4.07 -1.51 -2.32
C CYS A 60 -3.48 -0.23 -2.92
N GLY A 61 -3.58 0.88 -2.20
CA GLY A 61 -3.07 2.18 -2.61
C GLY A 61 -2.95 3.14 -1.43
N ILE A 62 -3.00 4.44 -1.72
CA ILE A 62 -2.63 5.51 -0.79
C ILE A 62 -3.31 5.45 0.59
N ILE A 63 -4.56 5.00 0.67
CA ILE A 63 -5.29 4.95 1.95
C ILE A 63 -4.70 3.89 2.88
N LEU A 64 -4.43 2.68 2.36
CA LEU A 64 -3.78 1.63 3.15
C LEU A 64 -2.32 2.01 3.46
N ALA A 65 -1.59 2.53 2.46
CA ALA A 65 -0.22 2.99 2.62
C ALA A 65 -0.11 4.03 3.75
N TYR A 66 -1.06 4.98 3.80
CA TYR A 66 -1.12 5.97 4.89
C TYR A 66 -1.34 5.32 6.26
N GLY A 67 -2.26 4.35 6.34
CA GLY A 67 -2.49 3.61 7.58
C GLY A 67 -1.24 2.86 8.06
N ARG A 68 -0.55 2.16 7.16
CA ARG A 68 0.72 1.47 7.45
C ARG A 68 1.81 2.46 7.87
N LEU A 69 1.91 3.60 7.18
CA LEU A 69 2.85 4.66 7.54
C LEU A 69 2.58 5.20 8.95
N LEU A 70 1.33 5.49 9.31
CA LEU A 70 1.00 5.95 10.66
C LEU A 70 1.47 4.96 11.72
N MET A 71 1.16 3.67 11.55
CA MET A 71 1.55 2.62 12.50
C MET A 71 3.07 2.44 12.59
N MET A 72 3.78 2.57 11.47
CA MET A 72 5.23 2.53 11.42
C MET A 72 5.85 3.69 12.20
N LEU A 73 5.34 4.91 11.98
CA LEU A 73 5.85 6.13 12.60
C LEU A 73 5.59 6.24 14.11
N GLU A 74 4.73 5.39 14.69
CA GLU A 74 4.62 5.25 16.15
C GLU A 74 5.94 4.78 16.78
N ARG A 75 6.81 4.13 16.01
CA ARG A 75 7.95 3.40 16.54
C ARG A 75 9.29 3.83 15.93
N TYR A 76 9.36 4.05 14.64
CA TYR A 76 10.58 4.49 13.97
C TYR A 76 10.27 5.28 12.70
N HIS A 77 11.28 5.99 12.20
CA HIS A 77 11.19 6.79 10.99
C HIS A 77 12.21 6.24 9.98
N PRO A 78 11.77 5.69 8.84
CA PRO A 78 12.68 5.29 7.77
C PRO A 78 13.42 6.50 7.20
N GLN A 79 14.61 6.31 6.70
CA GLN A 79 15.38 7.40 6.07
C GLN A 79 14.76 7.78 4.71
N THR A 80 14.32 6.78 3.95
CA THR A 80 13.78 6.96 2.60
C THR A 80 12.47 6.19 2.43
N ILE A 81 11.51 6.86 1.86
CA ILE A 81 10.25 6.28 1.42
C ILE A 81 10.19 6.36 -0.10
N ILE A 82 10.04 5.23 -0.77
CA ILE A 82 9.73 5.17 -2.21
C ILE A 82 8.24 4.88 -2.33
N TYR A 83 7.50 5.75 -3.03
CA TYR A 83 6.09 5.53 -3.30
C TYR A 83 5.87 5.29 -4.79
N ASP A 84 5.53 4.06 -5.18
CA ASP A 84 5.21 3.69 -6.56
C ASP A 84 3.76 4.03 -6.91
N ILE A 85 3.58 5.04 -7.73
CA ILE A 85 2.27 5.60 -8.06
C ILE A 85 1.48 4.65 -8.97
N THR A 86 0.29 4.30 -8.54
CA THR A 86 -0.72 3.60 -9.35
C THR A 86 -2.00 4.43 -9.38
N PRO A 87 -2.26 5.20 -10.46
CA PRO A 87 -3.35 6.17 -10.52
C PRO A 87 -4.71 5.66 -10.07
N ASP A 88 -5.11 4.45 -10.48
CA ASP A 88 -6.41 3.85 -10.15
C ASP A 88 -6.60 3.64 -8.65
N PHE A 89 -5.53 3.34 -7.94
CA PHE A 89 -5.58 3.09 -6.50
C PHE A 89 -5.29 4.35 -5.67
N ASP A 90 -4.52 5.30 -6.24
CA ASP A 90 -3.97 6.41 -5.47
C ASP A 90 -4.77 7.70 -5.57
N TYR A 91 -5.43 7.98 -6.70
CA TYR A 91 -6.18 9.23 -6.86
C TYR A 91 -7.29 9.22 -7.91
N LEU A 92 -7.42 8.21 -8.78
CA LEU A 92 -8.55 8.13 -9.69
C LEU A 92 -9.78 7.56 -8.99
N LYS A 93 -10.96 8.06 -9.42
CA LYS A 93 -12.25 7.54 -9.01
C LYS A 93 -12.54 6.22 -9.71
N GLY A 94 -13.20 5.29 -9.03
CA GLY A 94 -13.64 4.04 -9.66
C GLY A 94 -13.47 2.79 -8.80
N LYS A 95 -12.62 2.83 -7.78
CA LYS A 95 -12.50 1.75 -6.78
C LYS A 95 -13.25 2.12 -5.51
N ASP A 96 -13.94 1.15 -4.90
CA ASP A 96 -14.58 1.34 -3.61
C ASP A 96 -13.51 1.48 -2.52
N ASN A 97 -13.50 2.63 -1.84
CA ASN A 97 -12.52 2.91 -0.80
C ASN A 97 -12.65 2.01 0.44
N HIS A 98 -13.80 1.35 0.65
CA HIS A 98 -13.98 0.37 1.71
C HIS A 98 -13.05 -0.84 1.59
N GLN A 99 -12.57 -1.17 0.39
CA GLN A 99 -11.62 -2.27 0.18
C GLN A 99 -10.31 -2.08 0.96
N TYR A 100 -9.91 -0.83 1.24
CA TYR A 100 -8.66 -0.55 1.97
C TYR A 100 -8.79 -0.77 3.48
N LEU A 101 -10.00 -0.86 4.00
CA LEU A 101 -10.24 -0.96 5.45
C LEU A 101 -9.99 -2.35 6.02
N TYR A 102 -10.07 -3.40 5.20
CA TYR A 102 -10.03 -4.78 5.71
C TYR A 102 -8.75 -5.10 6.48
N ARG A 103 -7.60 -4.60 6.04
CA ARG A 103 -6.31 -4.77 6.72
C ARG A 103 -6.20 -3.92 7.98
N LEU A 104 -6.79 -2.74 7.98
CA LEU A 104 -6.71 -1.81 9.09
C LEU A 104 -7.66 -2.16 10.25
N LYS A 105 -8.67 -3.00 10.03
CA LYS A 105 -9.70 -3.32 11.07
C LYS A 105 -9.10 -3.79 12.39
N GLN A 106 -8.13 -4.68 12.36
CA GLN A 106 -7.48 -5.19 13.57
C GLN A 106 -6.67 -4.12 14.32
N HIS A 107 -6.28 -3.05 13.62
CA HIS A 107 -5.49 -1.94 14.12
C HIS A 107 -6.33 -0.70 14.47
N TYR A 108 -7.65 -0.80 14.42
CA TYR A 108 -8.59 0.32 14.60
C TYR A 108 -8.31 1.20 15.82
N ASN A 109 -7.85 0.61 16.92
CA ASN A 109 -7.58 1.34 18.17
C ASN A 109 -6.18 2.03 18.19
N ARG A 110 -5.38 1.93 17.13
CA ARG A 110 -4.11 2.65 17.06
C ARG A 110 -4.33 4.12 16.68
N PRO A 111 -3.45 5.03 17.12
CA PRO A 111 -3.58 6.46 16.88
C PRO A 111 -3.79 6.80 15.40
N GLY A 112 -4.90 7.48 15.10
CA GLY A 112 -5.23 7.97 13.76
C GLY A 112 -5.79 6.92 12.80
N ILE A 113 -5.79 5.63 13.13
CA ILE A 113 -6.36 4.59 12.28
C ILE A 113 -7.88 4.68 12.26
N ASP A 114 -8.51 4.98 13.38
CA ASP A 114 -9.95 5.19 13.50
C ASP A 114 -10.47 6.29 12.56
N SER A 115 -9.72 7.37 12.39
CA SER A 115 -10.09 8.47 11.50
C SER A 115 -10.17 8.05 10.03
N ILE A 116 -9.35 7.08 9.59
CA ILE A 116 -9.40 6.53 8.23
C ILE A 116 -10.77 5.90 7.95
N PHE A 117 -11.30 5.15 8.92
CA PHE A 117 -12.63 4.54 8.80
C PHE A 117 -13.73 5.59 8.71
N TRP A 118 -13.65 6.65 9.51
CA TRP A 118 -14.66 7.71 9.55
C TRP A 118 -14.64 8.58 8.29
N ASP A 119 -13.46 8.80 7.72
CA ASP A 119 -13.29 9.54 6.46
C ASP A 119 -13.95 8.80 5.28
N ILE A 120 -13.92 7.45 5.28
CA ILE A 120 -14.49 6.63 4.21
C ILE A 120 -16.01 6.49 4.41
N ASP A 121 -16.45 6.09 5.61
CA ASP A 121 -17.87 5.99 5.98
C ASP A 121 -18.04 6.32 7.48
N PRO A 122 -18.69 7.45 7.81
CA PRO A 122 -18.96 7.79 9.21
C PRO A 122 -19.70 6.71 10.01
N LYS A 123 -20.44 5.80 9.35
CA LYS A 123 -21.15 4.68 9.99
C LYS A 123 -20.19 3.61 10.51
N GLU A 124 -18.98 3.53 9.98
CA GLU A 124 -17.94 2.60 10.47
C GLU A 124 -17.64 2.83 11.96
N LYS A 125 -17.73 4.06 12.44
CA LYS A 125 -17.58 4.38 13.87
C LYS A 125 -18.45 3.51 14.77
N TYR A 126 -19.70 3.28 14.38
CA TYR A 126 -20.64 2.48 15.16
C TYR A 126 -20.40 0.98 15.00
N LYS A 127 -20.07 0.54 13.78
CA LYS A 127 -19.77 -0.88 13.50
C LYS A 127 -18.51 -1.34 14.25
N MET A 128 -17.52 -0.46 14.37
CA MET A 128 -16.23 -0.73 15.02
C MET A 128 -16.30 -0.83 16.54
N ILE A 129 -17.41 -0.46 17.18
CA ILE A 129 -17.67 -0.72 18.62
C ILE A 129 -17.69 -2.23 18.85
N SER A 130 -18.22 -3.00 17.90
CA SER A 130 -18.30 -4.46 18.02
C SER A 130 -16.92 -5.10 17.77
N GLY A 131 -16.35 -5.73 18.78
CA GLY A 131 -15.13 -6.52 18.64
C GLY A 131 -15.28 -7.67 17.60
N MET A 132 -16.49 -8.24 17.49
CA MET A 132 -16.80 -9.26 16.51
C MET A 132 -16.68 -8.71 15.08
N TYR A 133 -17.18 -7.50 14.81
CA TYR A 133 -17.07 -6.87 13.49
C TYR A 133 -15.61 -6.61 13.10
N ARG A 134 -14.78 -6.18 14.05
CA ARG A 134 -13.35 -5.91 13.81
C ARG A 134 -12.55 -7.16 13.43
N HIS A 135 -12.94 -8.33 13.93
CA HIS A 135 -12.18 -9.57 13.77
C HIS A 135 -12.86 -10.62 12.89
N ASN A 136 -14.12 -10.44 12.51
CA ASN A 136 -14.93 -11.48 11.86
C ASN A 136 -14.42 -11.87 10.46
N SER A 137 -13.91 -10.92 9.68
CA SER A 137 -13.51 -11.17 8.28
C SER A 137 -12.20 -11.97 8.14
N SER A 138 -11.39 -12.04 9.18
CA SER A 138 -10.07 -12.68 9.13
C SER A 138 -9.88 -13.81 10.16
N PHE A 139 -10.84 -14.01 11.05
CA PHE A 139 -10.67 -14.93 12.19
C PHE A 139 -10.36 -16.37 11.75
N LEU A 140 -11.17 -16.93 10.87
CA LEU A 140 -10.99 -18.32 10.44
C LEU A 140 -9.70 -18.48 9.63
N GLN A 141 -9.41 -17.54 8.74
CA GLN A 141 -8.19 -17.55 7.94
C GLN A 141 -6.95 -17.41 8.84
N ASN A 142 -6.98 -16.48 9.79
CA ASN A 142 -5.89 -16.29 10.74
C ASN A 142 -5.69 -17.52 11.63
N LEU A 143 -6.78 -18.17 12.05
CA LEU A 143 -6.71 -19.40 12.82
C LEU A 143 -6.08 -20.54 12.02
N ILE A 144 -6.45 -20.69 10.75
CA ILE A 144 -5.89 -21.71 9.84
C ILE A 144 -4.40 -21.42 9.62
N VAL A 145 -4.01 -20.18 9.31
CA VAL A 145 -2.60 -19.79 9.13
C VAL A 145 -1.79 -20.07 10.40
N TYR A 146 -2.34 -19.73 11.57
CA TYR A 146 -1.70 -19.96 12.86
C TYR A 146 -1.52 -21.45 13.18
N LEU A 147 -2.55 -22.27 12.95
CA LEU A 147 -2.51 -23.71 13.28
C LEU A 147 -1.69 -24.53 12.28
N LEU A 148 -1.75 -24.17 11.01
CA LEU A 148 -1.13 -24.96 9.94
C LEU A 148 0.20 -24.39 9.45
N HIS A 149 0.60 -23.22 9.93
CA HIS A 149 1.79 -22.48 9.47
C HIS A 149 1.87 -22.34 7.94
N ILE A 150 0.70 -22.22 7.27
CA ILE A 150 0.61 -22.08 5.83
C ILE A 150 0.72 -20.60 5.48
N SER A 151 1.79 -20.23 4.77
CA SER A 151 1.89 -18.93 4.11
C SER A 151 1.26 -19.00 2.73
N THR A 152 0.32 -18.10 2.43
CA THR A 152 -0.23 -17.93 1.09
C THR A 152 0.57 -16.92 0.25
N GLU A 153 1.50 -16.21 0.88
CA GLU A 153 2.30 -15.15 0.26
C GLU A 153 3.79 -15.40 0.54
N PRO A 154 4.47 -16.21 -0.28
CA PRO A 154 5.90 -16.47 -0.11
C PRO A 154 6.72 -15.26 -0.59
N GLY A 155 6.72 -14.18 0.16
CA GLY A 155 7.49 -12.98 -0.15
C GLY A 155 8.84 -12.95 0.58
N ILE A 156 9.84 -12.33 -0.04
CA ILE A 156 11.14 -12.06 0.58
C ILE A 156 11.21 -10.56 0.89
N ARG A 157 11.24 -10.21 2.17
CA ARG A 157 11.23 -8.81 2.62
C ARG A 157 10.08 -7.99 1.99
N GLY A 158 8.88 -8.60 1.88
CA GLY A 158 7.69 -8.01 1.28
C GLY A 158 7.62 -8.06 -0.25
N PHE A 159 8.69 -8.42 -0.95
CA PHE A 159 8.67 -8.62 -2.40
C PHE A 159 8.11 -10.01 -2.75
N ILE A 160 7.19 -10.06 -3.70
CA ILE A 160 6.59 -11.30 -4.21
C ILE A 160 6.95 -11.43 -5.70
N PRO A 161 7.82 -12.36 -6.09
CA PRO A 161 8.17 -12.56 -7.50
C PRO A 161 6.99 -13.14 -8.27
N LEU A 162 6.74 -12.64 -9.48
CA LEU A 162 5.84 -13.26 -10.44
C LEU A 162 6.63 -14.23 -11.31
N ASN A 163 6.35 -15.52 -11.18
CA ASN A 163 7.03 -16.59 -11.92
C ASN A 163 6.26 -17.05 -13.16
N ASN A 164 5.15 -16.39 -13.50
CA ASN A 164 4.34 -16.76 -14.64
C ASN A 164 4.84 -16.08 -15.91
N GLU A 165 4.96 -16.84 -17.00
CA GLU A 165 5.22 -16.29 -18.32
C GLU A 165 3.98 -15.50 -18.79
N MET A 166 4.25 -14.35 -19.42
CA MET A 166 3.18 -13.55 -20.03
C MET A 166 2.66 -14.28 -21.26
N ASP A 167 1.36 -14.58 -21.30
CA ASP A 167 0.72 -15.20 -22.45
C ASP A 167 0.70 -14.20 -23.62
N PRO A 168 1.48 -14.46 -24.70
CA PRO A 168 1.54 -13.56 -25.86
C PRO A 168 0.18 -13.39 -26.56
N MET A 169 -0.73 -14.38 -26.41
CA MET A 169 -2.07 -14.30 -27.00
C MET A 169 -2.97 -13.31 -26.25
N LYS A 170 -2.82 -13.18 -24.93
CA LYS A 170 -3.57 -12.20 -24.14
C LYS A 170 -3.13 -10.75 -24.37
N THR A 171 -1.93 -10.57 -24.91
CA THR A 171 -1.36 -9.26 -25.22
C THR A 171 -1.52 -8.88 -26.70
N ARG A 172 -1.72 -9.88 -27.57
CA ARG A 172 -1.91 -9.68 -29.01
C ARG A 172 -3.23 -8.99 -29.29
N GLY A 173 -3.21 -7.74 -29.74
CA GLY A 173 -4.40 -6.97 -30.12
C GLY A 173 -4.92 -5.99 -29.06
N LYS A 174 -4.36 -5.95 -27.86
CA LYS A 174 -4.55 -4.78 -27.00
C LYS A 174 -3.67 -3.67 -27.57
N ASN A 175 -4.30 -2.73 -28.29
CA ASN A 175 -3.62 -1.51 -28.68
C ASN A 175 -3.10 -0.84 -27.42
N PHE A 176 -1.78 -0.82 -27.25
CA PHE A 176 -1.05 -0.21 -26.14
C PHE A 176 -1.04 1.33 -26.23
N ILE A 177 -1.99 1.90 -26.91
CA ILE A 177 -2.27 3.31 -26.91
C ILE A 177 -3.29 3.51 -25.81
N ALA A 178 -2.91 4.27 -24.80
CA ALA A 178 -3.85 4.72 -23.78
C ALA A 178 -5.12 5.21 -24.47
N ASP A 179 -6.24 4.56 -24.15
CA ASP A 179 -7.52 4.92 -24.70
C ASP A 179 -7.80 6.40 -24.38
N ASP A 180 -7.74 7.17 -25.44
CA ASP A 180 -8.24 8.52 -25.59
C ASP A 180 -7.99 9.52 -24.43
N SER A 181 -6.93 10.29 -24.60
CA SER A 181 -6.63 11.54 -23.87
C SER A 181 -7.77 12.58 -23.80
N ARG A 182 -8.95 12.28 -24.32
CA ARG A 182 -10.16 13.14 -24.37
C ARG A 182 -11.16 12.84 -23.27
N LYS A 183 -11.06 11.73 -22.55
CA LYS A 183 -11.87 11.51 -21.35
C LYS A 183 -11.14 12.14 -20.17
N GLY A 184 -11.64 13.28 -19.72
CA GLY A 184 -11.10 13.93 -18.53
C GLY A 184 -11.01 12.95 -17.36
N TYR A 185 -9.85 12.85 -16.71
CA TYR A 185 -9.66 12.01 -15.56
C TYR A 185 -10.53 12.46 -14.39
N MET A 186 -11.32 11.55 -13.85
CA MET A 186 -12.11 11.82 -12.65
C MET A 186 -11.26 11.48 -11.42
N TYR A 187 -10.91 12.48 -10.65
CA TYR A 187 -10.15 12.31 -9.41
C TYR A 187 -11.07 12.04 -8.22
N ASP A 188 -10.59 11.23 -7.29
CA ASP A 188 -11.25 10.97 -6.01
C ASP A 188 -10.71 11.98 -4.97
N PRO A 189 -11.56 12.89 -4.46
CA PRO A 189 -11.13 13.90 -3.50
C PRO A 189 -10.60 13.28 -2.19
N LEU A 190 -11.15 12.13 -1.78
CA LEU A 190 -10.69 11.44 -0.58
C LEU A 190 -9.27 10.92 -0.76
N LYS A 191 -9.00 10.19 -1.84
CA LYS A 191 -7.65 9.70 -2.14
C LYS A 191 -6.64 10.84 -2.28
N LEU A 192 -7.00 11.94 -2.95
CA LEU A 192 -6.14 13.12 -3.03
C LEU A 192 -5.84 13.72 -1.66
N SER A 193 -6.82 13.73 -0.74
CA SER A 193 -6.58 14.17 0.64
C SER A 193 -5.58 13.26 1.35
N TYR A 194 -5.61 11.95 1.07
CA TYR A 194 -4.68 10.99 1.65
C TYR A 194 -3.26 11.13 1.10
N ILE A 195 -3.09 11.52 -0.17
CA ILE A 195 -1.77 11.90 -0.69
C ILE A 195 -1.21 13.08 0.10
N ASN A 196 -2.04 14.12 0.34
CA ASN A 196 -1.62 15.26 1.17
C ASN A 196 -1.23 14.82 2.59
N LYS A 197 -2.05 13.98 3.22
CA LYS A 197 -1.77 13.46 4.57
C LYS A 197 -0.48 12.65 4.60
N PHE A 198 -0.28 11.77 3.60
CA PHE A 198 0.92 10.94 3.47
C PHE A 198 2.19 11.79 3.30
N THR A 199 2.19 12.72 2.35
CA THR A 199 3.34 13.61 2.09
C THR A 199 3.65 14.49 3.29
N HIS A 200 2.64 14.98 4.01
CA HIS A 200 2.84 15.75 5.22
C HIS A 200 3.46 14.91 6.35
N LYS A 201 3.06 13.64 6.50
CA LYS A 201 3.65 12.73 7.48
C LYS A 201 5.07 12.33 7.13
N ALA A 202 5.37 12.23 5.83
CA ALA A 202 6.68 11.85 5.31
C ALA A 202 7.65 13.05 5.13
N LYS A 203 7.28 14.27 5.55
CA LYS A 203 8.03 15.52 5.27
C LYS A 203 9.47 15.53 5.78
N ASP A 204 9.73 14.84 6.89
CA ASP A 204 11.05 14.79 7.54
C ASP A 204 11.89 13.57 7.04
N MET A 205 11.38 12.85 6.06
CA MET A 205 12.00 11.70 5.42
C MET A 205 12.27 12.01 3.95
N ASN A 206 13.21 11.28 3.34
CA ASN A 206 13.44 11.41 1.89
C ASN A 206 12.33 10.69 1.13
N LEU A 207 11.30 11.42 0.70
CA LEU A 207 10.17 10.88 -0.05
C LEU A 207 10.44 10.95 -1.57
N VAL A 208 10.43 9.79 -2.23
CA VAL A 208 10.62 9.63 -3.66
C VAL A 208 9.36 9.04 -4.28
N PHE A 209 8.75 9.75 -5.23
CA PHE A 209 7.68 9.18 -6.05
C PHE A 209 8.26 8.48 -7.28
N GLY A 210 7.90 7.22 -7.46
CA GLY A 210 8.28 6.41 -8.60
C GLY A 210 7.07 6.00 -9.45
N ILE A 211 7.34 5.56 -10.65
CA ILE A 211 6.37 4.92 -11.54
C ILE A 211 7.04 3.67 -12.10
N SER A 212 6.60 2.51 -11.64
CA SER A 212 7.08 1.24 -12.18
C SER A 212 6.77 1.10 -13.67
N PRO A 213 7.62 0.42 -14.44
CA PRO A 213 7.39 0.14 -15.84
C PRO A 213 6.00 -0.46 -16.06
N MET A 214 5.31 0.05 -17.06
CA MET A 214 4.01 -0.44 -17.48
C MET A 214 4.10 -1.01 -18.90
N TRP A 215 3.33 -2.06 -19.16
CA TRP A 215 3.25 -2.67 -20.47
C TRP A 215 2.65 -1.75 -21.55
N TYR A 216 1.87 -0.76 -21.15
CA TYR A 216 1.22 0.19 -22.06
C TYR A 216 1.68 1.63 -21.75
N LYS A 217 1.68 2.46 -22.79
CA LYS A 217 1.98 3.88 -22.65
C LYS A 217 0.82 4.57 -21.92
N GLN A 218 1.10 5.12 -20.77
CA GLN A 218 0.13 5.92 -20.02
C GLN A 218 0.24 7.39 -20.39
N ASP A 219 -0.90 8.10 -20.46
CA ASP A 219 -0.91 9.53 -20.68
C ASP A 219 -0.25 10.25 -19.49
N SER A 220 0.71 11.11 -19.78
CA SER A 220 1.42 11.88 -18.76
C SER A 220 0.50 12.80 -17.94
N LEU A 221 -0.64 13.20 -18.50
CA LEU A 221 -1.64 14.04 -17.82
C LEU A 221 -2.25 13.36 -16.61
N VAL A 222 -2.29 12.02 -16.59
CA VAL A 222 -2.81 11.29 -15.43
C VAL A 222 -1.99 11.57 -14.17
N PHE A 223 -0.71 11.94 -14.30
CA PHE A 223 0.20 12.22 -13.18
C PHE A 223 0.21 13.67 -12.71
N GLU A 224 -0.59 14.57 -13.31
CA GLU A 224 -0.67 15.97 -12.90
C GLU A 224 -0.91 16.19 -11.39
N PRO A 225 -1.80 15.41 -10.72
CA PRO A 225 -2.01 15.60 -9.28
C PRO A 225 -0.77 15.40 -8.43
N ILE A 226 0.19 14.60 -8.91
CA ILE A 226 1.41 14.27 -8.16
C ILE A 226 2.52 15.29 -8.39
N LYS A 227 2.54 15.97 -9.54
CA LYS A 227 3.60 16.93 -9.89
C LYS A 227 3.82 18.00 -8.82
N LYS A 228 2.75 18.47 -8.19
CA LYS A 228 2.84 19.49 -7.14
C LYS A 228 3.61 19.04 -5.89
N TYR A 229 3.77 17.72 -5.67
CA TYR A 229 4.51 17.17 -4.53
C TYR A 229 5.97 16.85 -4.89
N VAL A 230 6.25 16.60 -6.18
CA VAL A 230 7.59 16.22 -6.67
C VAL A 230 8.48 17.46 -6.84
N TRP A 231 7.90 18.63 -7.16
CA TRP A 231 8.67 19.81 -7.61
C TRP A 231 8.89 20.87 -6.53
N LYS A 232 8.27 20.74 -5.34
CA LYS A 232 8.29 21.85 -4.36
C LYS A 232 9.61 22.08 -3.62
N ASP A 233 10.51 21.13 -3.55
CA ASP A 233 11.65 21.20 -2.62
C ASP A 233 13.05 21.13 -3.26
N ARG A 234 13.18 21.20 -4.58
CA ARG A 234 14.51 21.16 -5.22
C ARG A 234 15.05 22.52 -5.72
N TYR A 235 14.26 23.58 -5.62
CA TYR A 235 14.66 24.92 -6.13
C TYR A 235 14.26 26.08 -5.23
N SER A 236 14.17 25.85 -3.93
CA SER A 236 14.04 26.95 -2.95
C SER A 236 15.33 27.12 -2.17
#